data_3ca2ce09cc59cdcc620acf7f66e8a1ee
#
_entry.id   3ca2ce09cc59cdcc620acf7f66e8a1ee
#
_cell.length_a   1.000
_cell.length_b   1.000
_cell.length_c   1.000
_cell.angle_alpha   90.00
_cell.angle_beta   90.00
_cell.angle_gamma   90.00
#
_symmetry.space_group_name_H-M   'P 1'
#
loop_
_entity.id
_entity.type
_entity.pdbx_description
1 polymer ?
#
loop_
_entity_poly.entity_id
_entity_poly.type
_entity_poly.pdbx_seq_one_letter_code
_entity_poly.pdbx_strand_id
1 'polypeptide(L)'
;ARDSWKAALGKIEVKGGSQRDLRVFHTALYRCYERPVDISEYGTYYSAFDHSLHPGSYFFTDNWIWDTHLALEPLHMILNPRLEEQKLQSYVEMYRQCGTVPSFAVIWGDWPVMTGNYVAVWMADARSKGLKFDLEGIYEGLKDNSLESTLLPWRNGAKTVLDDFYNEKGWYPALHPEERETVDEVNMPWERRQAVSLSTAFSYADSATAQLARELGRNDDEALFLD
;
A
#
# COMPACT_ATOMS: atom_id res chain seq x y z
N ALA A 1 -18.28 23.01 2.11
CA ALA A 1 -18.56 21.57 2.31
C ALA A 1 -19.57 21.02 1.28
N ARG A 2 -20.84 21.51 1.25
CA ARG A 2 -21.88 20.94 0.37
C ARG A 2 -21.50 20.94 -1.12
N ASP A 3 -20.96 22.05 -1.63
CA ASP A 3 -20.63 22.18 -3.05
C ASP A 3 -19.40 21.32 -3.40
N SER A 4 -18.45 21.16 -2.49
CA SER A 4 -17.31 20.27 -2.66
C SER A 4 -17.76 18.81 -2.78
N TRP A 5 -18.68 18.37 -1.92
CA TRP A 5 -19.27 17.03 -2.01
C TRP A 5 -20.10 16.83 -3.27
N LYS A 6 -20.87 17.85 -3.66
CA LYS A 6 -21.63 17.78 -4.91
C LYS A 6 -20.73 17.65 -6.14
N ALA A 7 -19.60 18.34 -6.15
CA ALA A 7 -18.60 18.20 -7.21
C ALA A 7 -17.93 16.82 -7.23
N ALA A 8 -17.56 16.30 -6.05
CA ALA A 8 -16.91 15.00 -5.94
C ALA A 8 -17.84 13.84 -6.36
N LEU A 9 -19.06 13.81 -5.82
CA LEU A 9 -20.04 12.75 -6.12
C LEU A 9 -20.68 12.90 -7.49
N GLY A 10 -20.68 14.09 -8.08
CA GLY A 10 -21.19 14.36 -9.42
C GLY A 10 -20.23 14.00 -10.55
N LYS A 11 -19.03 13.48 -10.27
CA LYS A 11 -18.10 13.00 -11.30
C LYS A 11 -18.61 11.77 -12.05
N ILE A 12 -19.51 11.01 -11.45
CA ILE A 12 -20.17 9.87 -12.08
C ILE A 12 -21.67 10.20 -12.19
N GLU A 13 -22.16 10.33 -13.41
CA GLU A 13 -23.58 10.50 -13.68
C GLU A 13 -24.21 9.11 -13.88
N VAL A 14 -25.20 8.79 -13.03
CA VAL A 14 -25.94 7.52 -13.10
C VAL A 14 -27.37 7.78 -13.56
N LYS A 15 -27.80 7.04 -14.58
CA LYS A 15 -29.17 7.10 -15.12
C LYS A 15 -29.84 5.72 -15.02
N GLY A 16 -31.13 5.72 -14.67
CA GLY A 16 -31.90 4.48 -14.50
C GLY A 16 -31.81 3.91 -13.08
N GLY A 17 -32.37 2.73 -12.90
CA GLY A 17 -32.50 2.11 -11.58
C GLY A 17 -33.59 2.71 -10.70
N SER A 18 -33.81 2.13 -9.53
CA SER A 18 -34.73 2.66 -8.53
C SER A 18 -34.09 3.76 -7.69
N GLN A 19 -34.91 4.54 -6.97
CA GLN A 19 -34.43 5.54 -6.01
C GLN A 19 -33.57 4.89 -4.89
N ARG A 20 -33.82 3.63 -4.58
CA ARG A 20 -33.00 2.86 -3.64
C ARG A 20 -31.62 2.60 -4.23
N ASP A 21 -31.53 2.16 -5.48
CA ASP A 21 -30.25 1.85 -6.15
C ASP A 21 -29.38 3.11 -6.28
N LEU A 22 -29.99 4.22 -6.65
CA LEU A 22 -29.29 5.51 -6.72
C LEU A 22 -28.72 5.95 -5.35
N ARG A 23 -29.49 5.76 -4.27
CA ARG A 23 -28.98 6.03 -2.92
C ARG A 23 -27.85 5.10 -2.53
N VAL A 24 -27.95 3.81 -2.82
CA VAL A 24 -26.87 2.83 -2.55
C VAL A 24 -25.62 3.22 -3.31
N PHE A 25 -25.74 3.53 -4.61
CA PHE A 25 -24.61 3.94 -5.44
C PHE A 25 -23.90 5.19 -4.87
N HIS A 26 -24.64 6.27 -4.62
CA HIS A 26 -24.03 7.50 -4.14
C HIS A 26 -23.50 7.40 -2.71
N THR A 27 -24.10 6.55 -1.86
CA THR A 27 -23.55 6.24 -0.54
C THR A 27 -22.24 5.46 -0.65
N ALA A 28 -22.17 4.47 -1.54
CA ALA A 28 -20.93 3.74 -1.79
C ALA A 28 -19.83 4.67 -2.34
N LEU A 29 -20.17 5.51 -3.32
CA LEU A 29 -19.22 6.50 -3.85
C LEU A 29 -18.75 7.50 -2.79
N TYR A 30 -19.63 7.95 -1.89
CA TYR A 30 -19.25 8.80 -0.74
C TYR A 30 -18.21 8.10 0.13
N ARG A 31 -18.42 6.82 0.45
CA ARG A 31 -17.47 6.06 1.27
C ARG A 31 -16.10 5.87 0.62
N CYS A 32 -16.02 5.92 -0.70
CA CYS A 32 -14.73 5.92 -1.41
C CYS A 32 -13.86 7.18 -1.14
N TYR A 33 -14.42 8.20 -0.50
CA TYR A 33 -13.70 9.42 -0.09
C TYR A 33 -13.44 9.50 1.42
N GLU A 34 -13.81 8.48 2.20
CA GLU A 34 -13.59 8.50 3.65
C GLU A 34 -12.14 8.26 4.03
N ARG A 35 -11.39 7.52 3.19
CA ARG A 35 -9.97 7.19 3.38
C ARG A 35 -9.24 7.13 2.03
N PRO A 36 -7.91 7.38 2.02
CA PRO A 36 -7.11 8.02 3.05
C PRO A 36 -7.50 9.48 3.30
N VAL A 37 -7.05 10.02 4.42
CA VAL A 37 -7.35 11.41 4.82
C VAL A 37 -6.14 12.31 4.64
N ASP A 38 -6.36 13.54 4.15
CA ASP A 38 -5.36 14.60 4.17
C ASP A 38 -5.34 15.24 5.55
N ILE A 39 -4.20 15.17 6.24
CA ILE A 39 -4.01 15.73 7.58
C ILE A 39 -3.25 17.06 7.56
N SER A 40 -3.02 17.64 6.38
CA SER A 40 -2.35 18.94 6.28
C SER A 40 -3.29 20.09 6.67
N GLU A 41 -2.79 21.04 7.43
CA GLU A 41 -3.49 22.24 7.83
C GLU A 41 -2.56 23.45 7.74
N TYR A 42 -3.04 24.55 7.19
CA TYR A 42 -2.33 25.84 7.10
C TYR A 42 -0.92 25.75 6.50
N GLY A 43 -0.71 24.84 5.54
CA GLY A 43 0.56 24.64 4.85
C GLY A 43 1.59 23.83 5.63
N THR A 44 1.15 23.11 6.66
CA THR A 44 1.98 22.18 7.46
C THR A 44 1.22 20.88 7.75
N TYR A 45 1.94 19.83 8.11
CA TYR A 45 1.37 18.60 8.66
C TYR A 45 2.28 18.05 9.76
N TYR A 46 1.69 17.33 10.72
CA TYR A 46 2.45 16.52 11.69
C TYR A 46 2.56 15.10 11.17
N SER A 47 3.79 14.59 11.08
CA SER A 47 4.03 13.20 10.71
C SER A 47 4.23 12.31 11.94
N ALA A 48 3.49 11.20 12.00
CA ALA A 48 3.70 10.16 12.99
C ALA A 48 4.87 9.22 12.63
N PHE A 49 5.49 9.39 11.45
CA PHE A 49 6.59 8.55 10.98
C PHE A 49 7.96 9.01 11.51
N ASP A 50 8.11 10.29 11.79
CA ASP A 50 9.31 10.87 12.43
C ASP A 50 8.98 11.78 13.62
N HIS A 51 7.71 11.87 13.99
CA HIS A 51 7.19 12.70 15.11
C HIS A 51 7.52 14.19 14.97
N SER A 52 7.50 14.71 13.73
CA SER A 52 7.88 16.08 13.42
C SER A 52 6.83 16.85 12.62
N LEU A 53 6.91 18.19 12.67
CA LEU A 53 6.13 19.06 11.81
C LEU A 53 6.89 19.32 10.51
N HIS A 54 6.20 19.16 9.38
CA HIS A 54 6.73 19.40 8.05
C HIS A 54 5.92 20.47 7.30
N PRO A 55 6.56 21.29 6.47
CA PRO A 55 5.83 22.13 5.51
C PRO A 55 5.21 21.25 4.42
N GLY A 56 3.97 21.52 4.06
CA GLY A 56 3.29 20.80 2.99
C GLY A 56 1.84 21.22 2.84
N SER A 57 1.33 21.15 1.62
CA SER A 57 -0.07 21.48 1.30
C SER A 57 -0.98 20.25 1.24
N TYR A 58 -0.41 19.08 1.40
CA TYR A 58 -1.10 17.79 1.52
C TYR A 58 -0.18 16.77 2.20
N PHE A 59 -0.76 15.85 2.96
CA PHE A 59 -0.13 14.64 3.46
C PHE A 59 -1.23 13.62 3.78
N PHE A 60 -1.36 12.65 2.89
CA PHE A 60 -2.40 11.62 3.00
C PHE A 60 -1.92 10.45 3.83
N THR A 61 -2.68 10.09 4.85
CA THR A 61 -2.47 8.92 5.70
C THR A 61 -3.80 8.22 5.98
N ASP A 62 -3.81 7.20 6.85
CA ASP A 62 -4.96 6.32 7.10
C ASP A 62 -5.36 5.55 5.85
N ASN A 63 -4.36 5.02 5.13
CA ASN A 63 -4.56 4.17 3.96
C ASN A 63 -4.34 2.70 4.32
N TRP A 64 -5.35 1.90 4.10
CA TRP A 64 -5.33 0.46 4.29
C TRP A 64 -5.06 -0.21 2.94
N ILE A 65 -3.82 -0.12 2.49
CA ILE A 65 -3.44 -0.44 1.11
C ILE A 65 -3.72 -1.90 0.72
N TRP A 66 -3.69 -2.82 1.67
CA TRP A 66 -4.09 -4.21 1.46
C TRP A 66 -5.53 -4.32 0.93
N ASP A 67 -6.43 -3.45 1.41
CA ASP A 67 -7.83 -3.38 0.99
C ASP A 67 -8.01 -2.51 -0.25
N THR A 68 -7.34 -1.36 -0.30
CA THR A 68 -7.68 -0.26 -1.22
C THR A 68 -7.04 -0.41 -2.60
N HIS A 69 -5.90 -1.10 -2.71
CA HIS A 69 -5.16 -1.25 -3.97
C HIS A 69 -5.96 -1.92 -5.09
N LEU A 70 -6.90 -2.83 -4.75
CA LEU A 70 -7.67 -3.60 -5.74
C LEU A 70 -8.72 -2.77 -6.49
N ALA A 71 -9.34 -1.80 -5.83
CA ALA A 71 -10.48 -1.10 -6.42
C ALA A 71 -10.52 0.40 -6.11
N LEU A 72 -10.26 0.82 -4.87
CA LEU A 72 -10.39 2.20 -4.44
C LEU A 72 -9.36 3.11 -5.11
N GLU A 73 -8.08 2.73 -5.04
CA GLU A 73 -7.02 3.50 -5.67
C GLU A 73 -7.16 3.53 -7.21
N PRO A 74 -7.42 2.40 -7.91
CA PRO A 74 -7.74 2.42 -9.33
C PRO A 74 -8.94 3.30 -9.70
N LEU A 75 -9.99 3.34 -8.88
CA LEU A 75 -11.12 4.24 -9.08
C LEU A 75 -10.67 5.71 -8.99
N HIS A 76 -9.87 6.06 -7.98
CA HIS A 76 -9.36 7.41 -7.83
C HIS A 76 -8.36 7.81 -8.92
N MET A 77 -7.57 6.87 -9.45
CA MET A 77 -6.71 7.11 -10.64
C MET A 77 -7.53 7.60 -11.84
N ILE A 78 -8.76 7.09 -11.99
CA ILE A 78 -9.69 7.52 -13.05
C ILE A 78 -10.37 8.84 -12.71
N LEU A 79 -10.95 8.93 -11.51
CA LEU A 79 -11.81 10.06 -11.12
C LEU A 79 -11.03 11.29 -10.65
N ASN A 80 -9.87 11.07 -10.03
CA ASN A 80 -9.11 12.09 -9.31
C ASN A 80 -7.59 11.88 -9.45
N PRO A 81 -7.01 11.85 -10.67
CA PRO A 81 -5.59 11.49 -10.86
C PRO A 81 -4.63 12.37 -10.06
N ARG A 82 -4.91 13.69 -9.93
CA ARG A 82 -4.07 14.58 -9.11
C ARG A 82 -4.13 14.26 -7.62
N LEU A 83 -5.29 13.88 -7.11
CA LEU A 83 -5.44 13.43 -5.72
C LEU A 83 -4.63 12.15 -5.50
N GLU A 84 -4.66 11.27 -6.47
CA GLU A 84 -3.93 10.00 -6.41
C GLU A 84 -2.41 10.23 -6.44
N GLU A 85 -1.92 11.13 -7.28
CA GLU A 85 -0.51 11.55 -7.27
C GLU A 85 -0.08 12.13 -5.92
N GLN A 86 -0.94 12.88 -5.24
CA GLN A 86 -0.67 13.42 -3.89
C GLN A 86 -0.61 12.33 -2.83
N LYS A 87 -1.47 11.31 -2.90
CA LYS A 87 -1.41 10.15 -2.01
C LYS A 87 -0.11 9.38 -2.20
N LEU A 88 0.25 9.07 -3.45
CA LEU A 88 1.51 8.39 -3.80
C LEU A 88 2.72 9.17 -3.29
N GLN A 89 2.75 10.49 -3.51
CA GLN A 89 3.83 11.34 -3.02
C GLN A 89 3.89 11.37 -1.48
N SER A 90 2.74 11.25 -0.79
CA SER A 90 2.74 11.17 0.67
C SER A 90 3.47 9.92 1.19
N TYR A 91 3.39 8.79 0.50
CA TYR A 91 4.18 7.59 0.83
C TYR A 91 5.68 7.78 0.56
N VAL A 92 6.04 8.54 -0.46
CA VAL A 92 7.45 8.95 -0.67
C VAL A 92 7.96 9.76 0.52
N GLU A 93 7.15 10.71 1.01
CA GLU A 93 7.53 11.50 2.19
C GLU A 93 7.61 10.64 3.47
N MET A 94 6.69 9.69 3.66
CA MET A 94 6.76 8.73 4.78
C MET A 94 8.07 7.95 4.76
N TYR A 95 8.45 7.41 3.60
CA TYR A 95 9.72 6.71 3.42
C TYR A 95 10.93 7.60 3.76
N ARG A 96 10.94 8.84 3.29
CA ARG A 96 12.00 9.81 3.60
C ARG A 96 12.12 10.12 5.09
N GLN A 97 11.01 10.10 5.79
CA GLN A 97 10.92 10.43 7.21
C GLN A 97 11.34 9.28 8.12
N CYS A 98 10.95 8.05 7.81
CA CYS A 98 11.24 6.90 8.69
C CYS A 98 12.20 5.86 8.12
N GLY A 99 12.57 5.97 6.82
CA GLY A 99 13.50 5.03 6.17
C GLY A 99 12.88 3.69 5.78
N THR A 100 11.58 3.51 5.97
CA THR A 100 10.83 2.30 5.57
C THR A 100 9.55 2.68 4.83
N VAL A 101 9.11 1.85 3.89
CA VAL A 101 7.80 2.06 3.25
C VAL A 101 6.73 1.40 4.11
N PRO A 102 5.75 2.18 4.62
CA PRO A 102 4.76 1.63 5.53
C PRO A 102 3.85 0.62 4.84
N SER A 103 3.52 -0.46 5.53
CA SER A 103 2.59 -1.49 5.08
C SER A 103 1.12 -1.05 5.26
N PHE A 104 0.83 -0.37 6.34
CA PHE A 104 -0.46 0.23 6.67
C PHE A 104 -0.24 1.60 7.30
N ALA A 105 -0.14 2.63 6.48
CA ALA A 105 0.01 4.00 6.94
C ALA A 105 -1.27 4.46 7.64
N VAL A 106 -1.26 4.49 8.96
CA VAL A 106 -2.35 5.02 9.78
C VAL A 106 -1.93 6.35 10.44
N ILE A 107 -2.87 7.05 11.07
CA ILE A 107 -2.63 8.37 11.64
C ILE A 107 -1.58 8.43 12.77
N TRP A 108 -1.22 7.27 13.34
CA TRP A 108 -0.19 7.14 14.39
C TRP A 108 1.09 6.42 13.93
N GLY A 109 1.27 6.18 12.63
CA GLY A 109 2.45 5.53 12.05
C GLY A 109 2.10 4.31 11.20
N ASP A 110 3.04 3.39 11.03
CA ASP A 110 2.78 2.12 10.36
C ASP A 110 2.18 1.09 11.32
N TRP A 111 1.13 0.41 10.89
CA TRP A 111 0.49 -0.65 11.65
C TRP A 111 0.46 -1.97 10.86
N PRO A 112 1.34 -2.93 11.17
CA PRO A 112 1.53 -4.15 10.38
C PRO A 112 0.41 -5.18 10.61
N VAL A 113 -0.80 -4.88 10.17
CA VAL A 113 -1.99 -5.73 10.40
C VAL A 113 -2.04 -6.89 9.42
N MET A 114 -1.80 -6.59 8.13
CA MET A 114 -1.91 -7.53 7.03
C MET A 114 -0.54 -7.76 6.40
N THR A 115 -0.48 -8.67 5.45
CA THR A 115 0.77 -9.09 4.79
C THR A 115 0.93 -8.46 3.41
N GLY A 116 2.14 -8.41 2.93
CA GLY A 116 2.50 -8.11 1.54
C GLY A 116 2.89 -6.67 1.26
N ASN A 117 3.74 -6.49 0.24
CA ASN A 117 4.24 -5.19 -0.22
C ASN A 117 3.28 -4.55 -1.23
N TYR A 118 2.02 -4.31 -0.84
CA TYR A 118 0.99 -3.81 -1.75
C TYR A 118 1.19 -2.35 -2.18
N VAL A 119 2.07 -1.61 -1.51
CA VAL A 119 2.47 -0.27 -1.96
C VAL A 119 3.19 -0.37 -3.31
N ALA A 120 4.04 -1.38 -3.51
CA ALA A 120 4.69 -1.62 -4.81
C ALA A 120 3.65 -1.90 -5.90
N VAL A 121 2.63 -2.72 -5.61
CA VAL A 121 1.52 -3.03 -6.53
C VAL A 121 0.75 -1.76 -6.93
N TRP A 122 0.37 -0.95 -5.95
CA TRP A 122 -0.32 0.31 -6.17
C TRP A 122 0.50 1.29 -7.01
N MET A 123 1.78 1.43 -6.71
CA MET A 123 2.69 2.31 -7.43
C MET A 123 2.94 1.84 -8.87
N ALA A 124 3.08 0.54 -9.11
CA ALA A 124 3.21 -0.02 -10.45
C ALA A 124 1.94 0.20 -11.29
N ASP A 125 0.76 0.01 -10.70
CA ASP A 125 -0.50 0.31 -11.36
C ASP A 125 -0.62 1.80 -11.71
N ALA A 126 -0.29 2.70 -10.77
CA ALA A 126 -0.29 4.14 -10.99
C ALA A 126 0.67 4.56 -12.11
N ARG A 127 1.89 4.03 -12.13
CA ARG A 127 2.88 4.30 -13.19
C ARG A 127 2.39 3.80 -14.55
N SER A 128 1.81 2.61 -14.61
CA SER A 128 1.24 2.06 -15.85
C SER A 128 0.14 2.95 -16.45
N LYS A 129 -0.56 3.72 -15.60
CA LYS A 129 -1.60 4.69 -15.98
C LYS A 129 -1.07 6.10 -16.20
N GLY A 130 0.24 6.31 -16.10
CA GLY A 130 0.90 7.59 -16.36
C GLY A 130 0.86 8.60 -15.22
N LEU A 131 0.50 8.20 -13.99
CA LEU A 131 0.53 9.06 -12.82
C LEU A 131 1.96 9.39 -12.41
N LYS A 132 2.15 10.56 -11.82
CA LYS A 132 3.48 11.11 -11.49
C LYS A 132 3.67 11.17 -9.97
N PHE A 133 4.77 10.63 -9.52
CA PHE A 133 5.31 10.76 -8.16
C PHE A 133 6.82 10.47 -8.22
N ASP A 134 7.55 10.73 -7.14
CA ASP A 134 8.99 10.49 -7.11
C ASP A 134 9.30 9.00 -6.87
N LEU A 135 9.19 8.21 -7.95
CA LEU A 135 9.48 6.78 -7.90
C LEU A 135 10.94 6.49 -7.53
N GLU A 136 11.91 7.25 -8.08
CA GLU A 136 13.33 7.07 -7.75
C GLU A 136 13.57 7.27 -6.25
N GLY A 137 12.89 8.26 -5.64
CA GLY A 137 13.02 8.58 -4.23
C GLY A 137 12.41 7.57 -3.24
N ILE A 138 11.64 6.58 -3.70
CA ILE A 138 11.05 5.53 -2.85
C ILE A 138 11.45 4.11 -3.26
N TYR A 139 12.03 3.93 -4.43
CA TYR A 139 12.27 2.60 -5.00
C TYR A 139 13.09 1.69 -4.07
N GLU A 140 14.17 2.21 -3.48
CA GLU A 140 14.98 1.40 -2.55
C GLU A 140 14.16 0.89 -1.36
N GLY A 141 13.27 1.71 -0.82
CA GLY A 141 12.39 1.27 0.26
C GLY A 141 11.40 0.17 -0.16
N LEU A 142 10.90 0.21 -1.40
CA LEU A 142 10.05 -0.86 -1.94
C LEU A 142 10.83 -2.16 -2.12
N LYS A 143 12.08 -2.06 -2.58
CA LYS A 143 13.00 -3.18 -2.72
C LYS A 143 13.37 -3.78 -1.37
N ASP A 144 13.70 -2.94 -0.39
CA ASP A 144 14.05 -3.37 0.97
C ASP A 144 12.87 -4.04 1.67
N ASN A 145 11.64 -3.59 1.41
CA ASN A 145 10.44 -4.26 1.92
C ASN A 145 10.31 -5.70 1.43
N SER A 146 10.77 -6.00 0.21
CA SER A 146 10.73 -7.37 -0.34
C SER A 146 11.93 -8.22 0.08
N LEU A 147 13.13 -7.63 0.24
CA LEU A 147 14.37 -8.40 0.39
C LEU A 147 14.96 -8.38 1.81
N GLU A 148 14.80 -7.27 2.55
CA GLU A 148 15.48 -7.04 3.81
C GLU A 148 14.55 -6.84 5.00
N SER A 149 13.23 -6.82 4.75
CA SER A 149 12.20 -6.63 5.77
C SER A 149 11.27 -7.83 5.86
N THR A 150 10.59 -7.95 7.00
CA THR A 150 9.44 -8.84 7.11
C THR A 150 8.14 -8.03 6.99
N LEU A 151 7.19 -8.55 6.22
CA LEU A 151 5.82 -8.06 6.12
C LEU A 151 4.83 -9.19 6.44
N LEU A 152 5.19 -10.03 7.38
CA LEU A 152 4.32 -11.05 7.95
C LEU A 152 3.12 -10.40 8.65
N PRO A 153 1.97 -11.08 8.76
CA PRO A 153 0.83 -10.54 9.50
C PRO A 153 1.20 -10.12 10.91
N TRP A 154 0.76 -8.93 11.31
CA TRP A 154 1.02 -8.31 12.61
C TRP A 154 2.50 -7.98 12.90
N ARG A 155 3.34 -7.98 11.86
CA ARG A 155 4.75 -7.68 12.02
C ARG A 155 5.34 -6.92 10.84
N ASN A 156 6.21 -5.98 11.14
CA ASN A 156 7.15 -5.36 10.22
C ASN A 156 8.50 -5.20 10.92
N GLY A 157 9.55 -4.99 10.17
CA GLY A 157 10.91 -4.80 10.68
C GLY A 157 11.92 -5.70 9.98
N ALA A 158 12.97 -6.11 10.69
CA ALA A 158 14.00 -6.96 10.13
C ALA A 158 13.45 -8.31 9.65
N LYS A 159 13.96 -8.80 8.53
CA LYS A 159 13.56 -10.10 7.97
C LYS A 159 13.76 -11.25 8.93
N THR A 160 12.94 -12.27 8.76
CA THR A 160 12.95 -13.51 9.54
C THR A 160 13.53 -14.65 8.71
N VAL A 161 13.71 -15.81 9.34
CA VAL A 161 14.11 -17.04 8.62
C VAL A 161 13.09 -17.47 7.57
N LEU A 162 11.84 -17.02 7.67
CA LEU A 162 10.81 -17.31 6.67
C LEU A 162 10.97 -16.42 5.42
N ASP A 163 11.37 -15.19 5.62
CA ASP A 163 11.65 -14.25 4.52
C ASP A 163 12.92 -14.70 3.77
N ASP A 164 13.97 -15.13 4.49
CA ASP A 164 15.16 -15.73 3.88
C ASP A 164 14.80 -16.98 3.07
N PHE A 165 13.92 -17.84 3.59
CA PHE A 165 13.46 -19.02 2.87
C PHE A 165 12.66 -18.64 1.61
N TYR A 166 11.78 -17.64 1.69
CA TYR A 166 11.06 -17.14 0.53
C TYR A 166 12.01 -16.58 -0.52
N ASN A 167 12.97 -15.75 -0.12
CA ASN A 167 13.96 -15.16 -1.04
C ASN A 167 14.83 -16.23 -1.74
N GLU A 168 15.05 -17.40 -1.10
CA GLU A 168 15.79 -18.51 -1.70
C GLU A 168 14.92 -19.41 -2.59
N LYS A 169 13.65 -19.64 -2.20
CA LYS A 169 12.81 -20.69 -2.80
C LYS A 169 11.61 -20.17 -3.59
N GLY A 170 11.25 -18.88 -3.46
CA GLY A 170 10.08 -18.30 -4.11
C GLY A 170 8.73 -18.67 -3.46
N TRP A 171 8.74 -19.27 -2.27
CA TRP A 171 7.51 -19.61 -1.55
C TRP A 171 7.73 -19.74 -0.04
N TYR A 172 6.68 -19.51 0.76
CA TYR A 172 6.71 -19.71 2.21
C TYR A 172 6.37 -21.14 2.61
N PRO A 173 7.14 -21.77 3.51
CA PRO A 173 6.92 -23.15 3.90
C PRO A 173 5.67 -23.28 4.79
N ALA A 174 4.76 -24.18 4.42
CA ALA A 174 3.61 -24.54 5.23
C ALA A 174 4.00 -25.52 6.35
N LEU A 175 3.21 -25.53 7.42
CA LEU A 175 3.29 -26.54 8.47
C LEU A 175 2.29 -27.66 8.19
N HIS A 176 2.63 -28.89 8.55
CA HIS A 176 1.65 -29.97 8.64
C HIS A 176 0.58 -29.62 9.69
N PRO A 177 -0.65 -30.15 9.59
CA PRO A 177 -1.73 -29.84 10.51
C PRO A 177 -1.40 -30.10 12.01
N GLU A 178 -0.49 -31.05 12.26
CA GLU A 178 -0.07 -31.46 13.62
C GLU A 178 1.25 -30.82 14.07
N GLU A 179 1.94 -30.10 13.18
CA GLU A 179 3.16 -29.39 13.51
C GLU A 179 2.86 -28.11 14.29
N ARG A 180 3.73 -27.79 15.24
CA ARG A 180 3.69 -26.53 15.97
C ARG A 180 4.58 -25.50 15.27
N GLU A 181 4.15 -24.26 15.32
CA GLU A 181 4.99 -23.14 14.90
C GLU A 181 6.24 -23.04 15.78
N THR A 182 7.39 -22.91 15.14
CA THR A 182 8.70 -22.78 15.80
C THR A 182 9.37 -21.43 15.53
N VAL A 183 8.78 -20.62 14.66
CA VAL A 183 9.24 -19.26 14.38
C VAL A 183 8.48 -18.30 15.26
N ASP A 184 9.15 -17.73 16.25
CA ASP A 184 8.54 -16.88 17.27
C ASP A 184 7.83 -15.65 16.66
N GLU A 185 8.31 -15.17 15.53
CA GLU A 185 7.78 -14.01 14.83
C GLU A 185 6.38 -14.22 14.26
N VAL A 186 5.95 -15.44 14.00
CA VAL A 186 4.59 -15.76 13.53
C VAL A 186 3.73 -16.40 14.61
N ASN A 187 4.26 -16.50 15.83
CA ASN A 187 3.60 -17.17 16.94
C ASN A 187 2.66 -16.20 17.69
N MET A 188 1.65 -15.72 17.00
CA MET A 188 0.58 -14.92 17.61
C MET A 188 -0.55 -15.84 18.09
N PRO A 189 -1.25 -15.52 19.19
CA PRO A 189 -2.30 -16.38 19.77
C PRO A 189 -3.45 -16.70 18.80
N TRP A 190 -3.69 -15.84 17.82
CA TRP A 190 -4.81 -15.91 16.87
C TRP A 190 -4.36 -16.05 15.42
N GLU A 191 -3.08 -16.04 15.15
CA GLU A 191 -2.54 -16.05 13.79
C GLU A 191 -1.64 -17.28 13.57
N ARG A 192 -1.61 -17.77 12.36
CA ARG A 192 -0.75 -18.86 11.94
C ARG A 192 0.06 -18.44 10.72
N ARG A 193 1.08 -19.24 10.38
CA ARG A 193 1.89 -19.08 9.19
C ARG A 193 1.03 -19.21 7.92
N GLN A 194 0.53 -18.18 7.38
CA GLN A 194 -0.36 -18.15 6.21
C GLN A 194 0.39 -18.41 4.89
N ALA A 195 1.08 -19.56 4.78
CA ALA A 195 2.07 -19.84 3.74
C ALA A 195 1.56 -19.63 2.30
N VAL A 196 0.32 -20.02 2.00
CA VAL A 196 -0.25 -19.84 0.64
C VAL A 196 -0.52 -18.37 0.34
N SER A 197 -1.16 -17.66 1.26
CA SER A 197 -1.46 -16.23 1.05
C SER A 197 -0.21 -15.37 1.07
N LEU A 198 0.78 -15.72 1.90
CA LEU A 198 2.10 -15.05 1.89
C LEU A 198 2.80 -15.25 0.54
N SER A 199 2.95 -16.50 0.08
CA SER A 199 3.62 -16.80 -1.19
C SER A 199 2.98 -16.07 -2.37
N THR A 200 1.65 -16.08 -2.44
CA THR A 200 0.94 -15.40 -3.53
C THR A 200 1.00 -13.88 -3.43
N ALA A 201 0.92 -13.33 -2.22
CA ALA A 201 0.99 -11.88 -2.01
C ALA A 201 2.38 -11.31 -2.33
N PHE A 202 3.43 -12.00 -1.89
CA PHE A 202 4.81 -11.56 -2.16
C PHE A 202 5.16 -11.74 -3.63
N SER A 203 4.89 -12.88 -4.25
CA SER A 203 5.11 -13.08 -5.69
C SER A 203 4.38 -12.03 -6.55
N TYR A 204 3.18 -11.63 -6.15
CA TYR A 204 2.46 -10.55 -6.81
C TYR A 204 3.14 -9.19 -6.63
N ALA A 205 3.59 -8.88 -5.42
CA ALA A 205 4.30 -7.65 -5.12
C ALA A 205 5.67 -7.59 -5.79
N ASP A 206 6.39 -8.71 -5.85
CA ASP A 206 7.70 -8.81 -6.51
C ASP A 206 7.56 -8.58 -8.03
N SER A 207 6.52 -9.12 -8.65
CA SER A 207 6.23 -8.84 -10.06
C SER A 207 5.95 -7.34 -10.32
N ALA A 208 5.33 -6.65 -9.37
CA ALA A 208 5.12 -5.21 -9.43
C ALA A 208 6.43 -4.43 -9.23
N THR A 209 7.27 -4.86 -8.27
CA THR A 209 8.58 -4.26 -8.04
C THR A 209 9.50 -4.44 -9.25
N ALA A 210 9.45 -5.58 -9.93
CA ALA A 210 10.14 -5.80 -11.20
C ALA A 210 9.71 -4.80 -12.29
N GLN A 211 8.42 -4.51 -12.39
CA GLN A 211 7.91 -3.50 -13.34
C GLN A 211 8.46 -2.10 -13.04
N LEU A 212 8.52 -1.73 -11.75
CA LEU A 212 9.09 -0.45 -11.32
C LEU A 212 10.60 -0.40 -11.57
N ALA A 213 11.32 -1.50 -11.33
CA ALA A 213 12.74 -1.65 -11.66
C ALA A 213 13.00 -1.43 -13.16
N ARG A 214 12.21 -2.07 -14.01
CA ARG A 214 12.28 -1.91 -15.47
C ARG A 214 12.08 -0.46 -15.88
N GLU A 215 11.11 0.23 -15.31
CA GLU A 215 10.85 1.64 -15.62
C GLU A 215 12.04 2.54 -15.27
N LEU A 216 12.74 2.23 -14.17
CA LEU A 216 13.95 2.92 -13.74
C LEU A 216 15.23 2.46 -14.47
N GLY A 217 15.15 1.48 -15.37
CA GLY A 217 16.31 0.91 -16.09
C GLY A 217 17.22 0.04 -15.20
N ARG A 218 16.70 -0.46 -14.08
CA ARG A 218 17.43 -1.30 -13.11
C ARG A 218 17.29 -2.78 -13.49
N ASN A 219 17.96 -3.18 -14.56
CA ASN A 219 17.80 -4.49 -15.18
C ASN A 219 18.17 -5.67 -14.26
N ASP A 220 19.15 -5.50 -13.38
CA ASP A 220 19.56 -6.54 -12.43
C ASP A 220 18.47 -6.77 -11.38
N ASP A 221 17.85 -5.70 -10.88
CA ASP A 221 16.74 -5.79 -9.95
C ASP A 221 15.50 -6.38 -10.63
N GLU A 222 15.21 -6.00 -11.88
CA GLU A 222 14.10 -6.59 -12.65
C GLU A 222 14.28 -8.11 -12.76
N ALA A 223 15.47 -8.57 -13.11
CA ALA A 223 15.77 -10.00 -13.21
C ALA A 223 15.61 -10.70 -11.86
N LEU A 224 16.11 -10.10 -10.77
CA LEU A 224 16.01 -10.63 -9.42
C LEU A 224 14.58 -10.88 -8.98
N PHE A 225 13.66 -9.96 -9.26
CA PHE A 225 12.26 -10.06 -8.86
C PHE A 225 11.37 -10.92 -9.79
N LEU A 226 11.89 -11.34 -10.94
CA LEU A 226 11.20 -12.25 -11.88
C LEU A 226 11.66 -13.70 -11.79
N ASP A 227 12.74 -13.98 -11.07
CA ASP A 227 13.30 -15.33 -10.87
C ASP A 227 12.55 -16.07 -9.76
#